data_973de210befb5f117c76e0b96cafa5ad
#
_entry.id   973de210befb5f117c76e0b96cafa5ad
#
_cell.length_a   1.000
_cell.length_b   1.000
_cell.length_c   1.000
_cell.angle_alpha   90.00
_cell.angle_beta   90.00
_cell.angle_gamma   90.00
#
_symmetry.space_group_name_H-M   'P 1'
#
loop_
_entity.id
_entity.type
_entity.pdbx_description
1 polymer ?
#
loop_
_entity_poly.entity_id
_entity_poly.type
_entity_poly.pdbx_seq_one_letter_code
_entity_poly.pdbx_strand_id
1 'polypeptide(L)'
;PEGVLSDRELKNTILKSTGRKDYTKDILEGTPKNKADPTAWRQGIQAKDIRETEYEPIPAVVEGLIFPGITFINGKSKLGKSFLALQIADAVETGGTFLGRKCAKGDVLHYSLEDGKRRNKARWKQMGINPTEAWYQFRDRTPKIQLLTLGLEDEIENWIKNTPDAKLVIIDPYVKVKKTLGGQKLNAYENDNFNLQNIYTL
;
A
#
# COMPACT_ATOMS: atom_id res chain seq x y z
N PRO A 1 43.29 -2.72 -8.39
CA PRO A 1 41.93 -2.20 -8.21
C PRO A 1 41.12 -2.59 -9.45
N GLU A 2 40.65 -3.82 -9.43
CA GLU A 2 39.71 -4.34 -10.39
C GLU A 2 38.31 -4.00 -9.88
N GLY A 3 37.51 -3.30 -10.70
CA GLY A 3 36.10 -3.17 -10.45
C GLY A 3 35.44 -1.80 -10.58
N VAL A 4 36.14 -0.78 -11.01
CA VAL A 4 35.51 0.51 -11.33
C VAL A 4 35.13 0.53 -12.82
N LEU A 5 33.84 0.46 -13.10
CA LEU A 5 33.32 0.58 -14.47
C LEU A 5 33.66 1.96 -15.01
N SER A 6 34.09 2.02 -16.28
CA SER A 6 34.27 3.29 -17.00
C SER A 6 32.91 4.00 -17.15
N ASP A 7 32.92 5.33 -17.32
CA ASP A 7 31.70 6.12 -17.54
C ASP A 7 30.85 5.59 -18.71
N ARG A 8 31.48 5.00 -19.71
CA ARG A 8 30.80 4.38 -20.86
C ARG A 8 30.11 3.08 -20.48
N GLU A 9 30.74 2.27 -19.64
CA GLU A 9 30.15 1.01 -19.13
C GLU A 9 29.04 1.26 -18.14
N LEU A 10 29.19 2.24 -17.23
CA LEU A 10 28.15 2.73 -16.34
C LEU A 10 26.92 3.22 -17.12
N LYS A 11 27.10 4.06 -18.13
CA LYS A 11 26.01 4.53 -19.00
C LYS A 11 25.29 3.38 -19.69
N ASN A 12 26.02 2.44 -20.27
CA ASN A 12 25.42 1.28 -20.93
C ASN A 12 24.69 0.34 -19.95
N THR A 13 25.19 0.20 -18.74
CA THR A 13 24.55 -0.60 -17.69
C THR A 13 23.24 0.03 -17.22
N ILE A 14 23.22 1.34 -17.00
CA ILE A 14 22.03 2.09 -16.63
C ILE A 14 20.97 2.02 -17.73
N LEU A 15 21.38 2.24 -19.00
CA LEU A 15 20.46 2.16 -20.14
C LEU A 15 19.86 0.77 -20.34
N LYS A 16 20.65 -0.30 -20.13
CA LYS A 16 20.15 -1.69 -20.22
C LYS A 16 19.21 -2.05 -19.06
N SER A 17 19.51 -1.59 -17.86
CA SER A 17 18.70 -1.92 -16.66
C SER A 17 17.37 -1.17 -16.63
N THR A 18 17.28 0.00 -17.22
CA THR A 18 16.07 0.83 -17.19
C THR A 18 15.15 0.65 -18.40
N GLY A 19 15.60 -0.02 -19.48
CA GLY A 19 14.82 -0.19 -20.71
C GLY A 19 14.40 1.15 -21.38
N ARG A 20 15.01 2.27 -20.98
CA ARG A 20 14.65 3.62 -21.42
C ARG A 20 15.44 4.04 -22.63
N LYS A 21 14.80 4.76 -23.55
CA LYS A 21 15.47 5.54 -24.57
C LYS A 21 16.46 6.49 -23.90
N ASP A 22 17.58 6.70 -24.59
CA ASP A 22 18.71 7.50 -24.14
C ASP A 22 18.28 8.88 -23.61
N TYR A 23 18.15 8.99 -22.29
CA TYR A 23 17.96 10.28 -21.60
C TYR A 23 19.28 10.96 -21.27
N THR A 24 20.41 10.37 -21.70
CA THR A 24 21.73 10.99 -21.45
C THR A 24 21.85 12.36 -22.09
N LYS A 25 21.12 12.59 -23.20
CA LYS A 25 21.07 13.91 -23.85
C LYS A 25 20.32 14.92 -22.99
N ASP A 26 19.15 14.53 -22.43
CA ASP A 26 18.35 15.40 -21.57
C ASP A 26 19.01 15.64 -20.20
N ILE A 27 19.77 14.66 -19.70
CA ILE A 27 20.55 14.79 -18.45
C ILE A 27 21.80 15.65 -18.67
N LEU A 28 22.44 15.57 -19.83
CA LEU A 28 23.65 16.33 -20.13
C LEU A 28 23.37 17.71 -20.71
N GLU A 29 22.25 17.92 -21.41
CA GLU A 29 21.82 19.19 -21.97
C GLU A 29 20.85 19.97 -21.10
N GLY A 30 20.15 19.28 -20.18
CA GLY A 30 19.35 19.89 -19.12
C GLY A 30 20.26 20.44 -18.04
N THR A 31 20.85 21.60 -18.24
CA THR A 31 21.40 22.35 -17.11
C THR A 31 20.29 22.61 -16.13
N PRO A 32 20.34 22.06 -14.89
CA PRO A 32 19.38 22.42 -13.88
C PRO A 32 19.46 23.94 -13.72
N LYS A 33 18.34 24.62 -13.87
CA LYS A 33 18.26 26.09 -13.72
C LYS A 33 18.73 26.57 -12.34
N ASN A 34 18.81 25.65 -11.38
CA ASN A 34 19.46 25.85 -10.09
C ASN A 34 20.66 24.93 -9.98
N LYS A 35 21.85 25.49 -9.78
CA LYS A 35 23.02 24.69 -9.38
C LYS A 35 22.66 23.91 -8.13
N ALA A 36 22.76 22.59 -8.18
CA ALA A 36 22.59 21.78 -6.99
C ALA A 36 23.56 22.26 -5.91
N ASP A 37 23.05 22.46 -4.70
CA ASP A 37 23.90 22.80 -3.55
C ASP A 37 24.95 21.68 -3.39
N PRO A 38 26.26 22.00 -3.56
CA PRO A 38 27.31 21.00 -3.43
C PRO A 38 27.41 20.41 -2.02
N THR A 39 26.72 21.00 -1.06
CA THR A 39 26.70 20.55 0.35
C THR A 39 25.38 19.85 0.73
N ALA A 40 24.43 19.68 -0.21
CA ALA A 40 23.14 19.07 0.07
C ALA A 40 23.24 17.66 0.69
N TRP A 41 24.30 16.90 0.40
CA TRP A 41 24.57 15.60 1.01
C TRP A 41 24.76 15.68 2.55
N ARG A 42 25.14 16.85 3.08
CA ARG A 42 25.28 17.08 4.53
C ARG A 42 23.94 17.13 5.27
N GLN A 43 22.83 17.24 4.53
CA GLN A 43 21.47 17.14 5.10
C GLN A 43 21.06 15.67 5.32
N GLY A 44 21.87 14.72 4.83
CA GLY A 44 21.68 13.30 5.09
C GLY A 44 22.03 12.97 6.56
N ILE A 45 21.35 11.99 7.12
CA ILE A 45 21.64 11.44 8.45
C ILE A 45 22.80 10.46 8.33
N GLN A 46 23.78 10.54 9.23
CA GLN A 46 24.87 9.57 9.24
C GLN A 46 24.37 8.18 9.65
N ALA A 47 24.82 7.15 8.96
CA ALA A 47 24.44 5.77 9.28
C ALA A 47 24.80 5.37 10.73
N LYS A 48 25.86 5.95 11.29
CA LYS A 48 26.21 5.77 12.71
C LYS A 48 25.08 6.27 13.63
N ASP A 49 24.56 7.47 13.36
CA ASP A 49 23.51 8.07 14.18
C ASP A 49 22.23 7.25 14.13
N ILE A 50 21.87 6.74 12.92
CA ILE A 50 20.74 5.82 12.75
C ILE A 50 20.92 4.55 13.60
N ARG A 51 22.13 3.99 13.63
CA ARG A 51 22.43 2.77 14.39
C ARG A 51 22.38 3.01 15.91
N GLU A 52 22.75 4.21 16.36
CA GLU A 52 22.84 4.57 17.78
C GLU A 52 21.53 5.17 18.31
N THR A 53 20.58 5.50 17.43
CA THR A 53 19.26 6.01 17.82
C THR A 53 18.37 4.86 18.26
N GLU A 54 17.80 4.97 19.44
CA GLU A 54 16.72 4.08 19.88
C GLU A 54 15.40 4.56 19.26
N TYR A 55 14.71 3.65 18.57
CA TYR A 55 13.40 3.92 17.96
C TYR A 55 12.31 3.19 18.74
N GLU A 56 11.22 3.88 18.97
CA GLU A 56 10.02 3.23 19.50
C GLU A 56 9.55 2.10 18.56
N PRO A 57 9.10 0.96 19.11
CA PRO A 57 8.58 -0.13 18.30
C PRO A 57 7.39 0.32 17.45
N ILE A 58 7.40 0.01 16.17
CA ILE A 58 6.26 0.29 15.30
C ILE A 58 5.08 -0.58 15.75
N PRO A 59 3.94 0.02 16.15
CA PRO A 59 2.78 -0.74 16.63
C PRO A 59 2.19 -1.57 15.48
N ALA A 60 2.22 -2.89 15.60
CA ALA A 60 1.64 -3.78 14.61
C ALA A 60 0.11 -3.85 14.72
N VAL A 61 -0.59 -3.88 13.59
CA VAL A 61 -2.03 -4.17 13.53
C VAL A 61 -2.28 -5.64 13.86
N VAL A 62 -1.44 -6.53 13.33
CA VAL A 62 -1.36 -7.95 13.73
C VAL A 62 0.08 -8.22 14.10
N GLU A 63 0.32 -8.61 15.34
CA GLU A 63 1.66 -8.77 15.91
C GLU A 63 2.59 -9.61 15.02
N GLY A 64 3.71 -8.98 14.59
CA GLY A 64 4.72 -9.61 13.75
C GLY A 64 4.24 -10.04 12.35
N LEU A 65 3.07 -9.56 11.88
CA LEU A 65 2.51 -9.94 10.58
C LEU A 65 2.05 -8.74 9.75
N ILE A 66 1.26 -7.83 10.34
CA ILE A 66 0.73 -6.64 9.64
C ILE A 66 1.15 -5.40 10.42
N PHE A 67 1.95 -4.57 9.77
CA PHE A 67 2.42 -3.30 10.30
C PHE A 67 1.71 -2.13 9.62
N PRO A 68 1.79 -0.91 10.15
CA PRO A 68 1.31 0.28 9.45
C PRO A 68 1.89 0.38 8.04
N GLY A 69 1.08 0.87 7.10
CA GLY A 69 1.40 0.94 5.68
C GLY A 69 0.56 -0.04 4.87
N ILE A 70 1.04 -0.44 3.69
CA ILE A 70 0.29 -1.25 2.74
C ILE A 70 0.75 -2.70 2.79
N THR A 71 -0.20 -3.61 2.99
CA THR A 71 0.02 -5.05 2.93
C THR A 71 -0.80 -5.67 1.81
N PHE A 72 -0.18 -6.45 0.92
CA PHE A 72 -0.86 -7.19 -0.14
C PHE A 72 -1.03 -8.66 0.20
N ILE A 73 -2.27 -9.16 0.09
CA ILE A 73 -2.57 -10.60 0.15
C ILE A 73 -2.77 -11.10 -1.28
N ASN A 74 -1.75 -11.76 -1.82
CA ASN A 74 -1.74 -12.28 -3.18
C ASN A 74 -1.97 -13.80 -3.23
N GLY A 75 -2.56 -14.27 -4.31
CA GLY A 75 -2.78 -15.70 -4.55
C GLY A 75 -3.79 -15.95 -5.66
N LYS A 76 -3.83 -17.18 -6.16
CA LYS A 76 -4.78 -17.61 -7.20
C LYS A 76 -6.23 -17.39 -6.75
N SER A 77 -7.14 -17.29 -7.73
CA SER A 77 -8.58 -17.22 -7.43
C SER A 77 -9.03 -18.44 -6.61
N LYS A 78 -10.04 -18.25 -5.75
CA LYS A 78 -10.63 -19.31 -4.90
C LYS A 78 -9.73 -19.91 -3.81
N LEU A 79 -8.60 -19.31 -3.49
CA LEU A 79 -7.73 -19.73 -2.37
C LEU A 79 -8.17 -19.22 -0.99
N GLY A 80 -9.33 -18.59 -0.87
CA GLY A 80 -9.84 -18.14 0.43
C GLY A 80 -9.37 -16.74 0.87
N LYS A 81 -8.76 -15.92 -0.02
CA LYS A 81 -8.29 -14.57 0.34
C LYS A 81 -9.35 -13.71 1.02
N SER A 82 -10.59 -13.69 0.50
CA SER A 82 -11.69 -12.94 1.11
C SER A 82 -12.07 -13.48 2.49
N PHE A 83 -12.01 -14.79 2.72
CA PHE A 83 -12.19 -15.38 4.05
C PHE A 83 -11.10 -14.94 5.01
N LEU A 84 -9.85 -14.91 4.54
CA LEU A 84 -8.72 -14.43 5.33
C LEU A 84 -8.90 -12.95 5.69
N ALA A 85 -9.32 -12.12 4.74
CA ALA A 85 -9.61 -10.70 4.96
C ALA A 85 -10.70 -10.49 6.03
N LEU A 86 -11.78 -11.29 5.98
CA LEU A 86 -12.84 -11.25 7.00
C LEU A 86 -12.35 -11.69 8.38
N GLN A 87 -11.47 -12.69 8.48
CA GLN A 87 -10.87 -13.11 9.75
C GLN A 87 -9.98 -12.03 10.35
N ILE A 88 -9.18 -11.36 9.51
CA ILE A 88 -8.35 -10.23 9.97
C ILE A 88 -9.24 -9.09 10.48
N ALA A 89 -10.30 -8.75 9.73
CA ALA A 89 -11.24 -7.71 10.11
C ALA A 89 -11.87 -7.98 11.47
N ASP A 90 -12.41 -9.19 11.68
CA ASP A 90 -13.01 -9.63 12.95
C ASP A 90 -11.99 -9.58 14.11
N ALA A 91 -10.78 -10.08 13.88
CA ALA A 91 -9.74 -10.10 14.90
C ALA A 91 -9.28 -8.68 15.29
N VAL A 92 -9.23 -7.74 14.35
CA VAL A 92 -8.89 -6.34 14.62
C VAL A 92 -10.05 -5.62 15.30
N GLU A 93 -11.27 -5.76 14.80
CA GLU A 93 -12.46 -5.15 15.40
C GLU A 93 -12.63 -5.57 16.89
N THR A 94 -12.43 -6.84 17.17
CA THR A 94 -12.62 -7.39 18.52
C THR A 94 -11.38 -7.23 19.42
N GLY A 95 -10.19 -6.96 18.84
CA GLY A 95 -8.92 -7.04 19.56
C GLY A 95 -8.53 -8.48 19.89
N GLY A 96 -9.00 -9.43 19.09
CA GLY A 96 -8.77 -10.86 19.25
C GLY A 96 -7.40 -11.32 18.70
N THR A 97 -7.39 -12.54 18.16
CA THR A 97 -6.18 -13.13 17.60
C THR A 97 -6.40 -13.57 16.15
N PHE A 98 -5.38 -13.38 15.32
CA PHE A 98 -5.31 -13.89 13.96
C PHE A 98 -4.08 -14.78 13.79
N LEU A 99 -4.26 -16.02 13.39
CA LEU A 99 -3.20 -17.04 13.29
C LEU A 99 -2.36 -17.17 14.59
N GLY A 100 -3.00 -17.10 15.74
CA GLY A 100 -2.36 -17.17 17.05
C GLY A 100 -1.60 -15.89 17.48
N ARG A 101 -1.70 -14.80 16.72
CA ARG A 101 -1.05 -13.51 16.98
C ARG A 101 -2.07 -12.48 17.48
N LYS A 102 -1.70 -11.64 18.42
CA LYS A 102 -2.55 -10.59 18.94
C LYS A 102 -2.82 -9.54 17.86
N CYS A 103 -4.05 -9.02 17.83
CA CYS A 103 -4.45 -7.92 16.97
C CYS A 103 -4.66 -6.66 17.82
N ALA A 104 -4.24 -5.52 17.29
CA ALA A 104 -4.61 -4.24 17.83
C ALA A 104 -6.11 -4.03 17.62
N LYS A 105 -6.84 -3.70 18.70
CA LYS A 105 -8.26 -3.40 18.62
C LYS A 105 -8.49 -2.05 17.93
N GLY A 106 -9.48 -1.98 17.05
CA GLY A 106 -9.93 -0.72 16.47
C GLY A 106 -10.89 -0.91 15.30
N ASP A 107 -11.32 0.22 14.74
CA ASP A 107 -12.31 0.26 13.69
C ASP A 107 -11.76 -0.23 12.34
N VAL A 108 -12.62 -0.89 11.59
CA VAL A 108 -12.30 -1.50 10.30
C VAL A 108 -13.16 -0.90 9.20
N LEU A 109 -12.52 -0.42 8.13
CA LEU A 109 -13.17 -0.02 6.89
C LEU A 109 -12.95 -1.10 5.82
N HIS A 110 -14.03 -1.72 5.32
CA HIS A 110 -13.93 -2.83 4.39
C HIS A 110 -14.65 -2.54 3.07
N TYR A 111 -13.90 -2.38 2.00
CA TYR A 111 -14.40 -2.32 0.63
C TYR A 111 -14.55 -3.73 0.06
N SER A 112 -15.73 -4.33 0.26
CA SER A 112 -16.07 -5.65 -0.28
C SER A 112 -16.66 -5.50 -1.67
N LEU A 113 -15.80 -5.40 -2.68
CA LEU A 113 -16.15 -4.97 -4.04
C LEU A 113 -16.54 -6.11 -4.99
N GLU A 114 -16.42 -7.36 -4.54
CA GLU A 114 -16.81 -8.53 -5.31
C GLU A 114 -18.04 -9.23 -4.71
N ASP A 115 -18.17 -9.19 -3.38
CA ASP A 115 -19.21 -9.90 -2.65
C ASP A 115 -20.40 -8.99 -2.26
N GLY A 116 -21.59 -9.38 -2.65
CA GLY A 116 -22.81 -8.69 -2.22
C GLY A 116 -23.20 -9.01 -0.76
N LYS A 117 -24.08 -8.18 -0.16
CA LYS A 117 -24.56 -8.30 1.23
C LYS A 117 -24.94 -9.72 1.65
N ARG A 118 -25.68 -10.45 0.78
CA ARG A 118 -26.14 -11.80 1.10
C ARG A 118 -24.97 -12.77 1.29
N ARG A 119 -23.93 -12.65 0.43
CA ARG A 119 -22.75 -13.51 0.49
C ARG A 119 -21.92 -13.18 1.74
N ASN A 120 -21.72 -11.92 2.04
CA ASN A 120 -21.01 -11.50 3.25
C ASN A 120 -21.73 -11.98 4.51
N LYS A 121 -23.05 -11.77 4.61
CA LYS A 121 -23.86 -12.30 5.72
C LYS A 121 -23.73 -13.82 5.87
N ALA A 122 -23.75 -14.57 4.74
CA ALA A 122 -23.60 -16.02 4.78
C ALA A 122 -22.21 -16.44 5.26
N ARG A 123 -21.14 -15.74 4.81
CA ARG A 123 -19.76 -15.99 5.27
C ARG A 123 -19.58 -15.68 6.75
N TRP A 124 -20.07 -14.53 7.22
CA TRP A 124 -20.04 -14.19 8.64
C TRP A 124 -20.70 -15.27 9.49
N LYS A 125 -21.90 -15.71 9.08
CA LYS A 125 -22.60 -16.82 9.78
C LYS A 125 -21.77 -18.11 9.76
N GLN A 126 -21.19 -18.46 8.62
CA GLN A 126 -20.34 -19.66 8.49
C GLN A 126 -19.10 -19.60 9.37
N MET A 127 -18.55 -18.42 9.58
CA MET A 127 -17.32 -18.18 10.34
C MET A 127 -17.58 -17.86 11.81
N GLY A 128 -18.85 -17.69 12.22
CA GLY A 128 -19.20 -17.25 13.57
C GLY A 128 -18.87 -15.79 13.85
N ILE A 129 -18.69 -14.98 12.81
CA ILE A 129 -18.38 -13.55 12.92
C ILE A 129 -19.68 -12.76 13.16
N ASN A 130 -19.65 -11.85 14.13
CA ASN A 130 -20.74 -10.93 14.44
C ASN A 130 -20.24 -9.48 14.40
N PRO A 131 -20.16 -8.85 13.19
CA PRO A 131 -19.67 -7.50 13.05
C PRO A 131 -20.48 -6.50 13.87
N THR A 132 -19.81 -5.58 14.54
CA THR A 132 -20.41 -4.48 15.29
C THR A 132 -20.44 -3.18 14.46
N GLU A 133 -20.83 -2.07 15.09
CA GLU A 133 -20.76 -0.74 14.49
C GLU A 133 -19.33 -0.25 14.20
N ALA A 134 -18.32 -0.86 14.80
CA ALA A 134 -16.90 -0.59 14.51
C ALA A 134 -16.43 -1.15 13.17
N TRP A 135 -17.26 -1.92 12.48
CA TRP A 135 -16.95 -2.47 11.17
C TRP A 135 -17.80 -1.82 10.07
N TYR A 136 -17.23 -0.88 9.36
CA TYR A 136 -17.84 -0.20 8.22
C TYR A 136 -17.62 -0.98 6.94
N GLN A 137 -18.68 -1.24 6.16
CA GLN A 137 -18.55 -1.98 4.91
C GLN A 137 -19.16 -1.24 3.72
N PHE A 138 -18.34 -0.96 2.72
CA PHE A 138 -18.77 -0.48 1.40
C PHE A 138 -18.99 -1.62 0.42
N ARG A 139 -19.94 -1.44 -0.50
CA ARG A 139 -20.40 -2.45 -1.45
C ARG A 139 -19.90 -2.21 -2.84
N ASP A 140 -19.88 -3.33 -3.58
CA ASP A 140 -19.43 -3.46 -4.95
C ASP A 140 -20.26 -2.73 -6.02
N ARG A 141 -21.47 -2.33 -5.75
CA ARG A 141 -22.42 -1.87 -6.79
C ARG A 141 -22.99 -0.48 -6.54
N THR A 142 -22.36 0.32 -5.77
CA THR A 142 -22.67 1.75 -5.79
C THR A 142 -21.94 2.35 -7.00
N PRO A 143 -22.67 3.03 -7.92
CA PRO A 143 -22.04 3.70 -9.06
C PRO A 143 -21.07 4.84 -8.65
N LYS A 144 -20.69 4.91 -7.39
CA LYS A 144 -19.91 5.98 -6.77
C LYS A 144 -18.58 5.54 -6.17
N ILE A 145 -18.21 4.23 -6.19
CA ILE A 145 -16.85 3.86 -5.75
C ILE A 145 -15.87 4.42 -6.76
N GLN A 146 -15.05 5.33 -6.29
CA GLN A 146 -14.03 5.97 -7.09
C GLN A 146 -12.80 5.06 -7.20
N LEU A 147 -12.00 5.30 -8.24
CA LEU A 147 -10.68 4.70 -8.31
C LEU A 147 -9.77 5.39 -7.28
N LEU A 148 -8.73 4.70 -6.83
CA LEU A 148 -7.78 5.24 -5.85
C LEU A 148 -7.30 6.64 -6.24
N THR A 149 -6.87 6.84 -7.46
CA THR A 149 -6.37 8.12 -7.97
C THR A 149 -7.47 9.12 -8.38
N LEU A 150 -8.73 8.85 -8.09
CA LEU A 150 -9.88 9.69 -8.45
C LEU A 150 -10.79 9.98 -7.25
N GLY A 151 -10.23 9.94 -6.03
CA GLY A 151 -10.88 10.37 -4.80
C GLY A 151 -11.20 9.27 -3.79
N LEU A 152 -10.87 8.00 -4.04
CA LEU A 152 -11.02 6.97 -3.01
C LEU A 152 -10.02 7.17 -1.86
N GLU A 153 -8.81 7.66 -2.16
CA GLU A 153 -7.86 8.06 -1.13
C GLU A 153 -8.42 9.17 -0.23
N ASP A 154 -9.07 10.19 -0.79
CA ASP A 154 -9.69 11.25 0.00
C ASP A 154 -10.81 10.71 0.90
N GLU A 155 -11.59 9.73 0.42
CA GLU A 155 -12.63 9.06 1.19
C GLU A 155 -12.03 8.27 2.37
N ILE A 156 -10.95 7.54 2.13
CA ILE A 156 -10.21 6.80 3.17
C ILE A 156 -9.61 7.78 4.20
N GLU A 157 -8.96 8.84 3.74
CA GLU A 157 -8.38 9.87 4.60
C GLU A 157 -9.44 10.53 5.48
N ASN A 158 -10.59 10.87 4.90
CA ASN A 158 -11.72 11.42 5.65
C ASN A 158 -12.26 10.44 6.70
N TRP A 159 -12.33 9.15 6.36
CA TRP A 159 -12.73 8.14 7.33
C TRP A 159 -11.73 8.06 8.50
N ILE A 160 -10.42 8.02 8.20
CA ILE A 160 -9.36 8.00 9.23
C ILE A 160 -9.47 9.23 10.14
N LYS A 161 -9.64 10.44 9.57
CA LYS A 161 -9.74 11.70 10.34
C LYS A 161 -10.97 11.76 11.26
N ASN A 162 -12.06 11.10 10.88
CA ASN A 162 -13.32 11.13 11.63
C ASN A 162 -13.55 9.87 12.48
N THR A 163 -12.60 8.94 12.51
CA THR A 163 -12.70 7.68 13.25
C THR A 163 -11.49 7.56 14.18
N PRO A 164 -11.61 7.97 15.46
CA PRO A 164 -10.47 8.02 16.39
C PRO A 164 -9.73 6.69 16.56
N ASP A 165 -10.49 5.59 16.50
CA ASP A 165 -9.95 4.23 16.63
C ASP A 165 -9.71 3.53 15.29
N ALA A 166 -9.63 4.28 14.17
CA ALA A 166 -9.33 3.73 12.85
C ALA A 166 -8.06 2.88 12.89
N LYS A 167 -8.16 1.63 12.45
CA LYS A 167 -7.05 0.68 12.55
C LYS A 167 -6.73 -0.06 11.26
N LEU A 168 -7.74 -0.37 10.47
CA LEU A 168 -7.55 -1.22 9.30
C LEU A 168 -8.47 -0.82 8.15
N VAL A 169 -7.89 -0.67 6.97
CA VAL A 169 -8.65 -0.55 5.72
C VAL A 169 -8.41 -1.79 4.87
N ILE A 170 -9.47 -2.44 4.42
CA ILE A 170 -9.41 -3.61 3.54
C ILE A 170 -10.05 -3.27 2.20
N ILE A 171 -9.37 -3.58 1.11
CA ILE A 171 -9.91 -3.45 -0.26
C ILE A 171 -9.88 -4.83 -0.92
N ASP A 172 -11.04 -5.43 -1.11
CA ASP A 172 -11.20 -6.77 -1.66
C ASP A 172 -12.14 -6.81 -2.88
N PRO A 173 -11.62 -6.95 -4.08
CA PRO A 173 -10.21 -6.98 -4.45
C PRO A 173 -9.68 -5.59 -4.91
N TYR A 174 -8.40 -5.36 -4.72
CA TYR A 174 -7.68 -4.14 -5.15
C TYR A 174 -7.88 -3.79 -6.64
N VAL A 175 -7.96 -4.79 -7.51
CA VAL A 175 -8.13 -4.59 -8.96
C VAL A 175 -9.39 -3.79 -9.33
N LYS A 176 -10.39 -3.73 -8.46
CA LYS A 176 -11.65 -2.99 -8.70
C LYS A 176 -11.49 -1.48 -8.55
N VAL A 177 -10.50 -1.03 -7.80
CA VAL A 177 -10.23 0.39 -7.52
C VAL A 177 -8.98 0.91 -8.23
N LYS A 178 -8.22 0.01 -8.84
CA LYS A 178 -7.01 0.32 -9.56
C LYS A 178 -7.35 0.91 -10.94
N LYS A 179 -6.77 2.07 -11.26
CA LYS A 179 -6.84 2.64 -12.62
C LYS A 179 -5.83 1.92 -13.52
N THR A 180 -6.30 1.42 -14.65
CA THR A 180 -5.41 0.94 -15.71
C THR A 180 -5.08 2.12 -16.61
N LEU A 181 -3.81 2.50 -16.68
CA LEU A 181 -3.35 3.56 -17.55
C LEU A 181 -3.30 3.04 -18.99
N GLY A 182 -4.38 3.31 -19.75
CA GLY A 182 -4.47 2.96 -21.17
C GLY A 182 -3.47 3.77 -22.00
N GLY A 183 -2.80 3.10 -22.95
CA GLY A 183 -1.92 3.75 -23.93
C GLY A 183 -0.44 3.89 -23.51
N GLN A 184 -0.10 3.72 -22.25
CA GLN A 184 1.30 3.62 -21.81
C GLN A 184 1.63 2.16 -21.50
N LYS A 185 2.74 1.66 -22.03
CA LYS A 185 3.28 0.32 -21.71
C LYS A 185 3.94 0.33 -20.32
N LEU A 186 3.17 0.67 -19.28
CA LEU A 186 3.64 0.52 -17.93
C LEU A 186 3.62 -0.96 -17.53
N ASN A 187 4.65 -1.43 -16.87
CA ASN A 187 4.64 -2.73 -16.26
C ASN A 187 3.72 -2.74 -15.02
N ALA A 188 3.40 -3.93 -14.48
CA ALA A 188 2.48 -4.07 -13.36
C ALA A 188 2.94 -3.26 -12.12
N TYR A 189 4.23 -3.25 -11.84
CA TYR A 189 4.82 -2.53 -10.72
C TYR A 189 4.67 -1.00 -10.86
N GLU A 190 4.97 -0.44 -12.03
CA GLU A 190 4.81 1.00 -12.30
C GLU A 190 3.36 1.44 -12.16
N ASN A 191 2.43 0.61 -12.65
CA ASN A 191 1.00 0.89 -12.55
C ASN A 191 0.50 0.78 -11.09
N ASP A 192 1.01 -0.15 -10.30
CA ASP A 192 0.66 -0.26 -8.88
C ASP A 192 1.25 0.91 -8.08
N ASN A 193 2.48 1.30 -8.32
CA ASN A 193 3.08 2.48 -7.69
C ASN A 193 2.28 3.76 -7.98
N PHE A 194 1.86 3.96 -9.24
CA PHE A 194 1.02 5.10 -9.60
C PHE A 194 -0.30 5.13 -8.81
N ASN A 195 -0.93 3.97 -8.61
CA ASN A 195 -2.21 3.90 -7.91
C ASN A 195 -2.08 4.02 -6.38
N LEU A 196 -0.91 3.75 -5.82
CA LEU A 196 -0.72 3.67 -4.36
C LEU A 196 0.11 4.82 -3.79
N GLN A 197 0.68 5.68 -4.63
CA GLN A 197 1.61 6.71 -4.19
C GLN A 197 1.05 7.63 -3.10
N ASN A 198 -0.25 7.93 -3.13
CA ASN A 198 -0.88 8.81 -2.15
C ASN A 198 -1.27 8.06 -0.87
N ILE A 199 -1.53 6.75 -0.95
CA ILE A 199 -1.88 5.94 0.23
C ILE A 199 -0.67 5.72 1.15
N TYR A 200 0.55 5.76 0.63
CA TYR A 200 1.76 5.65 1.45
C TYR A 200 1.93 6.81 2.45
N THR A 201 1.20 7.89 2.28
CA THR A 201 1.29 9.11 3.11
C THR A 201 0.13 9.29 4.07
N LEU A 202 -0.86 8.39 4.04
CA LEU A 202 -1.97 8.31 4.99
C LEU A 202 -1.56 7.57 6.27
#